data_e39e6edf63908ca128eaa3c7e5465a6c
#
_entry.id   e39e6edf63908ca128eaa3c7e5465a6c
#
_cell.length_a   1.000
_cell.length_b   1.000
_cell.length_c   1.000
_cell.angle_alpha   90.00
_cell.angle_beta   90.00
_cell.angle_gamma   90.00
#
_symmetry.space_group_name_H-M   'P 1'
#
loop_
_entity.id
_entity.type
_entity.pdbx_description
1 polymer ?
#
loop_
_entity_poly.entity_id
_entity_poly.type
_entity_poly.pdbx_seq_one_letter_code
_entity_poly.pdbx_strand_id
1 'polypeptide(L)'
;AGMLETPLVIFLSQRPAPATGMPTWTEQGDLLFAVHAGHGDFPKIVLAPGDVEEMHELTTKAFDLADIYQTPVIVMSDKFLSESHQSVTEENINKFSQNYQPNRGKIVSKLDNPKYQRYQVTDDGISPMLIPGTKGTFYQSNSYEHLENGHTTEQANERIKQANKRYRKQQTFLKKDFQKPAVYGNLDKSDIVFVSWG
;
A
#
# COMPACT_ATOMS: atom_id res chain seq x y z
N ALA A 1 3.55 -3.46 -10.53
CA ALA A 1 3.31 -3.95 -9.14
C ALA A 1 1.90 -4.52 -8.98
N GLY A 2 0.82 -3.81 -9.35
CA GLY A 2 -0.56 -4.27 -9.13
C GLY A 2 -0.87 -5.65 -9.74
N MET A 3 -0.54 -5.89 -11.01
CA MET A 3 -0.76 -7.17 -11.67
C MET A 3 0.09 -8.30 -11.05
N LEU A 4 1.34 -8.02 -10.74
CA LEU A 4 2.28 -8.97 -10.12
C LEU A 4 2.00 -9.20 -8.63
N GLU A 5 1.10 -8.43 -8.03
CA GLU A 5 0.84 -8.44 -6.60
C GLU A 5 2.13 -8.36 -5.77
N THR A 6 3.00 -7.41 -6.16
CA THR A 6 4.30 -7.19 -5.54
C THR A 6 4.21 -6.06 -4.53
N PRO A 7 4.64 -6.28 -3.28
CA PRO A 7 4.79 -5.22 -2.30
C PRO A 7 5.69 -4.11 -2.83
N LEU A 8 5.26 -2.87 -2.68
CA LEU A 8 6.03 -1.71 -3.09
C LEU A 8 5.62 -0.49 -2.26
N VAL A 9 6.58 0.22 -1.69
CA VAL A 9 6.35 1.52 -1.06
C VAL A 9 6.93 2.60 -1.96
N ILE A 10 6.12 3.61 -2.25
CA ILE A 10 6.48 4.74 -3.11
C ILE A 10 6.35 6.02 -2.27
N PHE A 11 7.43 6.80 -2.21
CA PHE A 11 7.38 8.14 -1.64
C PHE A 11 7.11 9.15 -2.75
N LEU A 12 6.04 9.92 -2.58
CA LEU A 12 5.68 11.01 -3.48
C LEU A 12 5.84 12.33 -2.73
N SER A 13 6.95 13.01 -2.98
CA SER A 13 7.18 14.36 -2.46
C SER A 13 6.56 15.37 -3.41
N GLN A 14 5.42 15.92 -3.00
CA GLN A 14 4.61 16.83 -3.80
C GLN A 14 5.24 18.20 -3.92
N ARG A 15 5.04 18.85 -5.04
CA ARG A 15 5.47 20.20 -5.34
C ARG A 15 4.59 20.79 -6.44
N PRO A 16 4.64 22.12 -6.67
CA PRO A 16 3.90 22.72 -7.77
C PRO A 16 4.24 22.09 -9.11
N ALA A 17 3.20 21.55 -9.76
CA ALA A 17 3.22 20.91 -11.08
C ALA A 17 2.94 21.94 -12.20
N PRO A 18 2.95 21.58 -13.52
CA PRO A 18 3.17 20.24 -14.06
C PRO A 18 4.63 19.82 -14.17
N ALA A 19 4.86 18.52 -14.35
CA ALA A 19 6.19 17.90 -14.49
C ALA A 19 7.14 18.29 -13.34
N THR A 20 8.34 18.78 -13.63
CA THR A 20 9.28 19.26 -12.58
C THR A 20 8.73 20.47 -11.85
N GLY A 21 7.98 21.32 -12.51
CA GLY A 21 7.32 22.48 -11.92
C GLY A 21 8.27 23.41 -11.13
N MET A 22 7.92 23.64 -9.87
CA MET A 22 8.72 24.46 -8.95
C MET A 22 9.27 23.59 -7.82
N PRO A 23 10.40 22.89 -8.01
CA PRO A 23 10.88 21.86 -7.08
C PRO A 23 11.30 22.38 -5.70
N THR A 24 11.49 23.67 -5.56
CA THR A 24 11.86 24.33 -4.31
C THR A 24 10.66 24.88 -3.53
N TRP A 25 9.45 24.74 -4.06
CA TRP A 25 8.22 25.20 -3.44
C TRP A 25 7.33 24.04 -3.02
N THR A 26 6.44 24.26 -2.05
CA THR A 26 5.51 23.25 -1.56
C THR A 26 4.13 23.40 -2.20
N GLU A 27 3.50 22.28 -2.48
CA GLU A 27 2.09 22.16 -2.90
C GLU A 27 1.59 20.75 -2.59
N GLN A 28 0.27 20.58 -2.38
CA GLN A 28 -0.39 19.30 -2.15
C GLN A 28 -1.40 19.03 -3.29
N GLY A 29 -0.91 18.96 -4.53
CA GLY A 29 -1.71 18.82 -5.76
C GLY A 29 -1.89 17.40 -6.28
N ASP A 30 -1.18 16.39 -5.74
CA ASP A 30 -1.02 15.08 -6.37
C ASP A 30 -1.96 13.97 -5.86
N LEU A 31 -2.96 14.28 -5.02
CA LEU A 31 -3.83 13.26 -4.43
C LEU A 31 -4.57 12.45 -5.50
N LEU A 32 -5.20 13.10 -6.47
CA LEU A 32 -5.92 12.40 -7.52
C LEU A 32 -4.99 11.59 -8.41
N PHE A 33 -3.79 12.11 -8.69
CA PHE A 33 -2.75 11.37 -9.39
C PHE A 33 -2.36 10.11 -8.60
N ALA A 34 -2.09 10.21 -7.32
CA ALA A 34 -1.71 9.06 -6.48
C ALA A 34 -2.81 7.99 -6.43
N VAL A 35 -4.05 8.40 -6.23
CA VAL A 35 -5.20 7.48 -6.14
C VAL A 35 -5.45 6.78 -7.47
N HIS A 36 -5.25 7.45 -8.60
CA HIS A 36 -5.49 6.90 -9.95
C HIS A 36 -4.22 6.45 -10.67
N ALA A 37 -3.04 6.51 -10.04
CA ALA A 37 -1.78 6.14 -10.67
C ALA A 37 -1.78 4.71 -11.22
N GLY A 38 -1.40 4.57 -12.49
CA GLY A 38 -1.26 3.29 -13.19
C GLY A 38 -2.30 3.06 -14.29
N HIS A 39 -2.06 2.01 -15.07
CA HIS A 39 -2.98 1.57 -16.12
C HIS A 39 -4.02 0.61 -15.54
N GLY A 40 -5.30 0.93 -15.71
CA GLY A 40 -6.42 0.13 -15.22
C GLY A 40 -6.57 0.14 -13.69
N ASP A 41 -7.55 -0.61 -13.22
CA ASP A 41 -7.96 -0.61 -11.82
C ASP A 41 -7.26 -1.72 -11.04
N PHE A 42 -6.60 -1.34 -9.97
CA PHE A 42 -6.05 -2.24 -8.97
C PHE A 42 -5.98 -1.53 -7.61
N PRO A 43 -6.07 -2.29 -6.50
CA PRO A 43 -5.96 -1.72 -5.17
C PRO A 43 -4.61 -1.04 -4.95
N LYS A 44 -4.64 0.13 -4.37
CA LYS A 44 -3.47 0.81 -3.83
C LYS A 44 -3.86 1.53 -2.55
N ILE A 45 -2.92 1.74 -1.66
CA ILE A 45 -3.12 2.44 -0.40
C ILE A 45 -2.38 3.76 -0.50
N VAL A 46 -3.02 4.84 -0.10
CA VAL A 46 -2.41 6.18 -0.07
C VAL A 46 -2.43 6.67 1.38
N LEU A 47 -1.28 7.05 1.89
CA LEU A 47 -1.07 7.58 3.23
C LEU A 47 -0.52 9.00 3.10
N ALA A 48 -1.06 9.93 3.89
CA ALA A 48 -0.66 11.33 3.87
C ALA A 48 -0.36 11.80 5.29
N PRO A 49 0.90 11.67 5.74
CA PRO A 49 1.33 12.17 7.05
C PRO A 49 1.29 13.70 7.10
N GLY A 50 0.86 14.26 8.24
CA GLY A 50 0.76 15.68 8.46
C GLY A 50 1.98 16.30 9.20
N ASP A 51 2.78 15.46 9.87
CA ASP A 51 3.97 15.92 10.60
C ASP A 51 5.10 14.88 10.59
N VAL A 52 6.22 15.20 11.23
CA VAL A 52 7.42 14.36 11.26
C VAL A 52 7.19 13.04 12.03
N GLU A 53 6.38 13.06 13.10
CA GLU A 53 6.05 11.85 13.86
C GLU A 53 5.17 10.92 13.04
N GLU A 54 4.11 11.47 12.42
CA GLU A 54 3.25 10.71 11.51
C GLU A 54 4.02 10.19 10.29
N MET A 55 4.99 10.96 9.77
CA MET A 55 5.84 10.51 8.67
C MET A 55 6.59 9.23 9.06
N HIS A 56 7.15 9.16 10.25
CA HIS A 56 7.84 7.97 10.74
C HIS A 56 6.87 6.79 10.95
N GLU A 57 5.73 7.04 11.61
CA GLU A 57 4.73 6.02 11.90
C GLU A 57 4.13 5.44 10.61
N LEU A 58 3.63 6.32 9.72
CA LEU A 58 2.96 5.90 8.49
C LEU A 58 3.93 5.30 7.48
N THR A 59 5.20 5.72 7.46
CA THR A 59 6.23 5.06 6.64
C THR A 59 6.45 3.62 7.10
N THR A 60 6.63 3.40 8.38
CA THR A 60 6.78 2.06 8.95
C THR A 60 5.56 1.19 8.62
N LYS A 61 4.37 1.73 8.84
CA LYS A 61 3.11 1.08 8.49
C LYS A 61 2.95 0.82 6.99
N ALA A 62 3.48 1.69 6.13
CA ALA A 62 3.43 1.51 4.68
C ALA A 62 4.12 0.22 4.23
N PHE A 63 5.27 -0.12 4.81
CA PHE A 63 5.96 -1.37 4.52
C PHE A 63 5.15 -2.59 4.97
N ASP A 64 4.57 -2.55 6.17
CA ASP A 64 3.69 -3.64 6.64
C ASP A 64 2.47 -3.81 5.73
N LEU A 65 1.78 -2.72 5.42
CA LEU A 65 0.60 -2.76 4.55
C LEU A 65 0.94 -3.26 3.14
N ALA A 66 2.10 -2.84 2.59
CA ALA A 66 2.55 -3.34 1.29
C ALA A 66 2.75 -4.85 1.31
N ASP A 67 3.41 -5.39 2.33
CA ASP A 67 3.65 -6.82 2.48
C ASP A 67 2.37 -7.61 2.80
N ILE A 68 1.54 -7.12 3.73
CA ILE A 68 0.28 -7.77 4.11
C ILE A 68 -0.65 -7.89 2.90
N TYR A 69 -0.86 -6.78 2.18
CA TYR A 69 -1.82 -6.71 1.08
C TYR A 69 -1.20 -6.99 -0.29
N GLN A 70 0.13 -7.15 -0.38
CA GLN A 70 0.83 -7.40 -1.65
C GLN A 70 0.38 -6.41 -2.74
N THR A 71 0.47 -5.11 -2.42
CA THR A 71 -0.01 -4.01 -3.25
C THR A 71 0.88 -2.78 -3.07
N PRO A 72 0.91 -1.86 -4.04
CA PRO A 72 1.58 -0.58 -3.85
C PRO A 72 0.95 0.24 -2.73
N VAL A 73 1.81 0.82 -1.89
CA VAL A 73 1.46 1.83 -0.90
C VAL A 73 2.21 3.11 -1.25
N ILE A 74 1.48 4.21 -1.35
CA ILE A 74 2.04 5.53 -1.68
C ILE A 74 2.01 6.37 -0.42
N VAL A 75 3.18 6.85 0.02
CA VAL A 75 3.30 7.82 1.10
C VAL A 75 3.47 9.20 0.46
N MET A 76 2.47 10.04 0.65
CA MET A 76 2.46 11.40 0.13
C MET A 76 3.08 12.35 1.14
N SER A 77 4.23 12.91 0.80
CA SER A 77 4.83 14.04 1.49
C SER A 77 4.72 15.28 0.62
N ASP A 78 5.06 16.41 1.15
CA ASP A 78 5.32 17.60 0.35
C ASP A 78 6.72 18.16 0.68
N LYS A 79 7.12 19.19 -0.05
CA LYS A 79 8.43 19.81 0.16
C LYS A 79 8.58 20.38 1.57
N PHE A 80 7.54 21.00 2.11
CA PHE A 80 7.58 21.58 3.45
C PHE A 80 7.82 20.49 4.51
N LEU A 81 7.02 19.43 4.50
CA LEU A 81 7.18 18.31 5.43
C LEU A 81 8.52 17.58 5.25
N SER A 82 8.95 17.38 4.00
CA SER A 82 10.22 16.68 3.69
C SER A 82 11.47 17.40 4.19
N GLU A 83 11.40 18.73 4.41
CA GLU A 83 12.50 19.54 4.95
C GLU A 83 12.27 19.96 6.41
N SER A 84 11.14 19.59 7.00
CA SER A 84 10.80 19.95 8.38
C SER A 84 11.67 19.20 9.39
N HIS A 85 11.91 19.87 10.51
CA HIS A 85 12.57 19.30 11.67
C HIS A 85 11.67 19.48 12.89
N GLN A 86 11.52 18.43 13.66
CA GLN A 86 10.67 18.41 14.86
C GLN A 86 11.40 17.70 15.98
N SER A 87 11.32 18.24 17.20
CA SER A 87 11.76 17.55 18.40
C SER A 87 10.75 16.46 18.76
N VAL A 88 11.21 15.23 18.87
CA VAL A 88 10.40 14.08 19.22
C VAL A 88 10.79 13.58 20.60
N THR A 89 9.84 13.18 21.42
CA THR A 89 10.13 12.63 22.74
C THR A 89 10.77 11.24 22.65
N GLU A 90 11.60 10.89 23.62
CA GLU A 90 12.20 9.55 23.69
C GLU A 90 11.12 8.45 23.75
N GLU A 91 10.01 8.72 24.44
CA GLU A 91 8.87 7.80 24.49
C GLU A 91 8.29 7.49 23.09
N ASN A 92 8.10 8.52 22.27
CA ASN A 92 7.59 8.37 20.91
C ASN A 92 8.59 7.65 19.99
N ILE A 93 9.90 7.97 20.12
CA ILE A 93 10.95 7.25 19.40
C ILE A 93 10.92 5.77 19.77
N ASN A 94 10.84 5.45 21.05
CA ASN A 94 10.82 4.06 21.54
C ASN A 94 9.57 3.31 21.10
N LYS A 95 8.41 3.95 21.09
CA LYS A 95 7.15 3.38 20.58
C LYS A 95 7.25 2.91 19.14
N PHE A 96 7.90 3.71 18.28
CA PHE A 96 7.92 3.46 16.85
C PHE A 96 9.14 2.66 16.37
N SER A 97 10.26 2.65 17.11
CA SER A 97 11.51 2.03 16.63
C SER A 97 11.96 0.81 17.43
N GLN A 98 11.94 0.85 18.76
CA GLN A 98 12.55 -0.22 19.55
C GLN A 98 11.73 -1.49 19.66
N ASN A 99 10.40 -1.39 19.60
CA ASN A 99 9.49 -2.52 19.74
C ASN A 99 8.80 -2.92 18.43
N TYR A 100 9.16 -2.28 17.33
CA TYR A 100 8.56 -2.58 16.05
C TYR A 100 9.02 -3.94 15.52
N GLN A 101 8.03 -4.78 15.22
CA GLN A 101 8.24 -6.07 14.56
C GLN A 101 7.56 -6.04 13.19
N PRO A 102 8.31 -6.15 12.09
CA PRO A 102 7.75 -6.09 10.75
C PRO A 102 6.69 -7.18 10.51
N ASN A 103 5.52 -6.80 10.02
CA ASN A 103 4.49 -7.74 9.62
C ASN A 103 4.62 -8.04 8.11
N ARG A 104 5.24 -9.17 7.79
CA ARG A 104 5.49 -9.58 6.40
C ARG A 104 4.28 -10.26 5.74
N GLY A 105 3.12 -10.25 6.38
CA GLY A 105 1.90 -10.86 5.85
C GLY A 105 1.99 -12.38 5.71
N LYS A 106 1.36 -12.94 4.67
CA LYS A 106 1.27 -14.40 4.44
C LYS A 106 2.53 -14.97 3.79
N ILE A 107 3.68 -14.85 4.45
CA ILE A 107 4.93 -15.47 3.99
C ILE A 107 4.93 -16.96 4.28
N VAL A 108 5.25 -17.76 3.26
CA VAL A 108 5.40 -19.22 3.34
C VAL A 108 6.88 -19.57 3.18
N SER A 109 7.46 -20.21 4.18
CA SER A 109 8.88 -20.62 4.18
C SER A 109 9.09 -22.11 3.85
N LYS A 110 8.02 -22.91 3.90
CA LYS A 110 8.02 -24.33 3.56
C LYS A 110 6.81 -24.65 2.71
N LEU A 111 6.96 -25.63 1.82
CA LEU A 111 5.86 -26.13 1.02
C LEU A 111 5.23 -27.35 1.71
N ASP A 112 4.00 -27.19 2.17
CA ASP A 112 3.17 -28.31 2.60
C ASP A 112 2.47 -28.99 1.42
N ASN A 113 2.41 -28.29 0.27
CA ASN A 113 1.81 -28.77 -0.96
C ASN A 113 2.76 -28.55 -2.15
N PRO A 114 3.12 -29.59 -2.93
CA PRO A 114 3.99 -29.45 -4.10
C PRO A 114 3.37 -28.59 -5.23
N LYS A 115 2.05 -28.32 -5.16
CA LYS A 115 1.36 -27.46 -6.12
C LYS A 115 1.18 -26.05 -5.57
N TYR A 116 2.28 -25.37 -5.23
CA TYR A 116 2.22 -23.98 -4.83
C TYR A 116 1.67 -23.09 -5.94
N GLN A 117 0.75 -22.20 -5.58
CA GLN A 117 0.12 -21.25 -6.49
C GLN A 117 0.32 -19.82 -5.95
N ARG A 118 1.24 -19.08 -6.59
CA ARG A 118 1.56 -17.70 -6.17
C ARG A 118 0.36 -16.78 -6.16
N TYR A 119 -0.58 -16.99 -7.06
CA TYR A 119 -1.76 -16.14 -7.24
C TYR A 119 -3.06 -16.87 -6.90
N GLN A 120 -2.99 -17.79 -5.96
CA GLN A 120 -4.13 -18.52 -5.46
C GLN A 120 -5.30 -17.60 -5.13
N VAL A 121 -6.49 -17.95 -5.61
CA VAL A 121 -7.72 -17.22 -5.29
C VAL A 121 -8.12 -17.55 -3.85
N THR A 122 -8.19 -16.53 -3.02
CA THR A 122 -8.51 -16.63 -1.58
C THR A 122 -9.71 -15.75 -1.23
N ASP A 123 -10.38 -16.03 -0.11
CA ASP A 123 -11.56 -15.29 0.34
C ASP A 123 -11.23 -13.85 0.73
N ASP A 124 -10.02 -13.61 1.25
CA ASP A 124 -9.54 -12.28 1.62
C ASP A 124 -8.77 -11.57 0.49
N GLY A 125 -8.57 -12.23 -0.65
CA GLY A 125 -7.85 -11.70 -1.80
C GLY A 125 -6.33 -11.74 -1.68
N ILE A 126 -5.77 -12.27 -0.57
CA ILE A 126 -4.34 -12.25 -0.28
C ILE A 126 -3.78 -13.67 -0.41
N SER A 127 -3.02 -13.92 -1.46
CA SER A 127 -2.40 -15.22 -1.71
C SER A 127 -1.18 -15.44 -0.81
N PRO A 128 -0.87 -16.70 -0.43
CA PRO A 128 0.39 -17.01 0.23
C PRO A 128 1.57 -16.65 -0.67
N MET A 129 2.60 -16.00 -0.12
CA MET A 129 3.81 -15.62 -0.84
C MET A 129 4.98 -16.46 -0.38
N LEU A 130 5.50 -17.29 -1.28
CA LEU A 130 6.67 -18.12 -1.03
C LEU A 130 7.95 -17.28 -1.17
N ILE A 131 8.88 -17.49 -0.26
CA ILE A 131 10.19 -16.84 -0.34
C ILE A 131 10.92 -17.35 -1.59
N PRO A 132 11.37 -16.46 -2.50
CA PRO A 132 12.16 -16.86 -3.66
C PRO A 132 13.39 -17.70 -3.26
N GLY A 133 13.65 -18.75 -4.02
CA GLY A 133 14.74 -19.69 -3.72
C GLY A 133 14.35 -20.88 -2.81
N THR A 134 13.10 -20.97 -2.36
CA THR A 134 12.61 -22.17 -1.66
C THR A 134 12.69 -23.38 -2.58
N LYS A 135 13.34 -24.46 -2.12
CA LYS A 135 13.52 -25.68 -2.91
C LYS A 135 12.18 -26.40 -3.20
N GLY A 136 12.12 -27.03 -4.35
CA GLY A 136 11.02 -27.93 -4.72
C GLY A 136 9.85 -27.26 -5.44
N THR A 137 9.92 -25.96 -5.73
CA THR A 137 8.92 -25.27 -6.52
C THR A 137 9.44 -24.06 -7.25
N PHE A 138 8.66 -23.60 -8.21
CA PHE A 138 8.81 -22.32 -8.88
C PHE A 138 7.43 -21.76 -9.21
N TYR A 139 7.37 -20.48 -9.53
CA TYR A 139 6.18 -19.85 -10.12
C TYR A 139 6.61 -18.87 -11.19
N GLN A 140 5.73 -18.65 -12.15
CA GLN A 140 5.94 -17.61 -13.15
C GLN A 140 5.38 -16.30 -12.64
N SER A 141 6.09 -15.20 -12.89
CA SER A 141 5.63 -13.85 -12.61
C SER A 141 5.80 -13.00 -13.86
N ASN A 142 4.71 -12.42 -14.35
CA ASN A 142 4.69 -11.58 -15.53
C ASN A 142 3.60 -10.51 -15.43
N SER A 143 3.61 -9.54 -16.35
CA SER A 143 2.66 -8.42 -16.36
C SER A 143 1.34 -8.70 -17.10
N TYR A 144 1.21 -9.87 -17.72
CA TYR A 144 -0.03 -10.29 -18.34
C TYR A 144 -1.04 -10.80 -17.30
N GLU A 145 -2.31 -10.91 -17.70
CA GLU A 145 -3.27 -11.64 -16.88
C GLU A 145 -2.87 -13.12 -16.80
N HIS A 146 -3.10 -13.72 -15.65
CA HIS A 146 -2.51 -15.04 -15.34
C HIS A 146 -3.45 -15.94 -14.54
N LEU A 147 -3.16 -17.20 -14.60
CA LEU A 147 -3.73 -18.24 -13.74
C LEU A 147 -3.14 -18.17 -12.32
N GLU A 148 -3.67 -18.98 -11.41
CA GLU A 148 -3.18 -19.04 -10.02
C GLU A 148 -1.69 -19.45 -9.91
N ASN A 149 -1.18 -20.21 -10.87
CA ASN A 149 0.24 -20.61 -10.96
C ASN A 149 1.13 -19.57 -11.64
N GLY A 150 0.57 -18.48 -12.15
CA GLY A 150 1.28 -17.39 -12.82
C GLY A 150 1.42 -17.54 -14.34
N HIS A 151 0.98 -18.65 -14.94
CA HIS A 151 0.97 -18.78 -16.39
C HIS A 151 -0.03 -17.81 -17.02
N THR A 152 0.37 -17.19 -18.11
CA THR A 152 -0.44 -16.22 -18.87
C THR A 152 -1.74 -16.87 -19.37
N THR A 153 -2.83 -16.12 -19.33
CA THR A 153 -4.12 -16.53 -19.87
C THR A 153 -4.81 -15.37 -20.58
N GLU A 154 -5.58 -15.70 -21.61
CA GLU A 154 -6.49 -14.78 -22.31
C GLU A 154 -7.96 -15.15 -22.06
N GLN A 155 -8.21 -16.12 -21.17
CA GLN A 155 -9.56 -16.57 -20.86
C GLN A 155 -10.28 -15.56 -19.96
N ALA A 156 -11.43 -15.06 -20.41
CA ALA A 156 -12.19 -14.02 -19.72
C ALA A 156 -12.63 -14.43 -18.31
N ASN A 157 -13.03 -15.69 -18.10
CA ASN A 157 -13.42 -16.20 -16.79
C ASN A 157 -12.26 -16.21 -15.79
N GLU A 158 -11.04 -16.55 -16.23
CA GLU A 158 -9.85 -16.53 -15.37
C GLU A 158 -9.46 -15.08 -15.01
N ARG A 159 -9.52 -14.17 -16.00
CA ARG A 159 -9.35 -12.75 -15.74
C ARG A 159 -10.33 -12.23 -14.68
N ILE A 160 -11.61 -12.57 -14.78
CA ILE A 160 -12.64 -12.15 -13.82
C ILE A 160 -12.30 -12.67 -12.42
N LYS A 161 -11.88 -13.92 -12.28
CA LYS A 161 -11.48 -14.52 -10.99
C LYS A 161 -10.32 -13.74 -10.35
N GLN A 162 -9.25 -13.50 -11.12
CA GLN A 162 -8.06 -12.82 -10.62
C GLN A 162 -8.33 -11.32 -10.34
N ALA A 163 -9.09 -10.64 -11.20
CA ALA A 163 -9.48 -9.26 -10.97
C ALA A 163 -10.31 -9.13 -9.68
N ASN A 164 -11.31 -9.99 -9.49
CA ASN A 164 -12.13 -10.01 -8.28
C ASN A 164 -11.32 -10.34 -7.02
N LYS A 165 -10.34 -11.25 -7.14
CA LYS A 165 -9.41 -11.54 -6.04
C LYS A 165 -8.61 -10.30 -5.65
N ARG A 166 -8.00 -9.62 -6.62
CA ARG A 166 -7.26 -8.38 -6.36
C ARG A 166 -8.15 -7.31 -5.74
N TYR A 167 -9.39 -7.19 -6.19
CA TYR A 167 -10.35 -6.24 -5.63
C TYR A 167 -10.74 -6.56 -4.17
N ARG A 168 -10.85 -7.85 -3.82
CA ARG A 168 -11.12 -8.27 -2.43
C ARG A 168 -10.06 -7.82 -1.43
N LYS A 169 -8.80 -7.62 -1.84
CA LYS A 169 -7.76 -7.05 -0.97
C LYS A 169 -8.17 -5.70 -0.40
N GLN A 170 -8.73 -4.83 -1.26
CA GLN A 170 -9.22 -3.52 -0.82
C GLN A 170 -10.35 -3.67 0.20
N GLN A 171 -11.28 -4.58 -0.03
CA GLN A 171 -12.35 -4.85 0.94
C GLN A 171 -11.80 -5.38 2.27
N THR A 172 -10.77 -6.21 2.21
CA THR A 172 -10.11 -6.73 3.41
C THR A 172 -9.37 -5.63 4.15
N PHE A 173 -8.65 -4.76 3.44
CA PHE A 173 -7.99 -3.58 4.00
C PHE A 173 -8.99 -2.65 4.69
N LEU A 174 -10.08 -2.29 4.01
CA LEU A 174 -11.11 -1.40 4.57
C LEU A 174 -11.75 -1.94 5.86
N LYS A 175 -11.84 -3.26 5.99
CA LYS A 175 -12.41 -3.90 7.18
C LYS A 175 -11.44 -4.05 8.34
N LYS A 176 -10.14 -4.24 8.06
CA LYS A 176 -9.15 -4.62 9.08
C LYS A 176 -8.21 -3.49 9.49
N ASP A 177 -7.70 -2.76 8.53
CA ASP A 177 -6.56 -1.86 8.76
C ASP A 177 -6.80 -0.41 8.32
N PHE A 178 -7.98 -0.13 7.76
CA PHE A 178 -8.33 1.24 7.41
C PHE A 178 -8.53 2.08 8.67
N GLN A 179 -7.75 3.14 8.78
CA GLN A 179 -7.91 4.13 9.83
C GLN A 179 -8.80 5.26 9.32
N LYS A 180 -9.84 5.57 10.09
CA LYS A 180 -10.67 6.73 9.80
C LYS A 180 -9.84 8.02 9.96
N PRO A 181 -10.13 9.05 9.17
CA PRO A 181 -9.53 10.36 9.36
C PRO A 181 -9.73 10.88 10.79
N ALA A 182 -8.75 11.60 11.31
CA ALA A 182 -8.91 12.30 12.57
C ALA A 182 -10.03 13.35 12.47
N VAL A 183 -10.77 13.51 13.54
CA VAL A 183 -11.84 14.50 13.61
C VAL A 183 -11.55 15.48 14.74
N TYR A 184 -11.47 16.73 14.40
CA TYR A 184 -11.29 17.83 15.36
C TYR A 184 -12.57 18.65 15.45
N GLY A 185 -13.13 18.82 16.66
CA GLY A 185 -14.39 19.50 16.89
C GLY A 185 -15.60 18.58 16.98
N ASN A 186 -16.78 19.13 16.73
CA ASN A 186 -18.05 18.42 16.86
C ASN A 186 -18.82 18.44 15.54
N LEU A 187 -18.78 17.32 14.81
CA LEU A 187 -19.44 17.19 13.50
C LEU A 187 -20.94 17.43 13.56
N ASP A 188 -21.62 16.97 14.63
CA ASP A 188 -23.08 17.05 14.75
C ASP A 188 -23.62 18.48 15.01
N LYS A 189 -22.72 19.37 15.43
CA LYS A 189 -23.05 20.77 15.77
C LYS A 189 -22.39 21.80 14.84
N SER A 190 -21.73 21.34 13.80
CA SER A 190 -20.99 22.21 12.88
C SER A 190 -21.82 22.53 11.65
N ASP A 191 -21.94 23.80 11.31
CA ASP A 191 -22.56 24.26 10.06
C ASP A 191 -21.64 24.04 8.85
N ILE A 192 -20.31 23.97 9.09
CA ILE A 192 -19.29 23.80 8.05
C ILE A 192 -18.28 22.76 8.54
N VAL A 193 -17.91 21.85 7.66
CA VAL A 193 -16.87 20.85 7.89
C VAL A 193 -15.78 21.00 6.82
N PHE A 194 -14.53 21.16 7.25
CA PHE A 194 -13.37 21.14 6.36
C PHE A 194 -12.80 19.73 6.31
N VAL A 195 -12.44 19.30 5.11
CA VAL A 195 -11.71 18.04 4.88
C VAL A 195 -10.38 18.38 4.27
N SER A 196 -9.30 17.93 4.90
CA SER A 196 -7.93 18.15 4.42
C SER A 196 -7.07 16.92 4.64
N TRP A 197 -5.85 16.94 4.14
CA TRP A 197 -4.84 15.91 4.35
C TRP A 197 -3.44 16.53 4.40
N GLY A 198 -2.47 15.83 5.00
CA GLY A 198 -1.05 16.23 5.07
C GLY A 198 -0.71 17.22 6.16
#